data_634c7a3cfcd3f4f33b779ec007617ca2
#
_entry.id   634c7a3cfcd3f4f33b779ec007617ca2
#
_cell.length_a   1.000
_cell.length_b   1.000
_cell.length_c   1.000
_cell.angle_alpha   90.00
_cell.angle_beta   90.00
_cell.angle_gamma   90.00
#
_symmetry.space_group_name_H-M   'P 1'
#
loop_
_entity.id
_entity.type
_entity.pdbx_description
1 polymer ?
#
loop_
_entity_poly.entity_id
_entity_poly.type
_entity_poly.pdbx_seq_one_letter_code
_entity_poly.pdbx_strand_id
1 'polypeptide(L)'
;MKILHRCNSDSRQHYQMDRHYPIQLRPRLLYAGYLDRDRDFSEEAHSHEFLEVIFITDGKGRVLINGEEKAVARGDLVIYNAGVTHRECAERDDPFSMLFAAYDGLKITSLPQNSLIPASGGCIFPTGDMYGAFSDALGSVIRELEGEEPFYTEIVQSLSETLIHLILRLISRAPDSPG
;
A
#
# COMPACT_ATOMS: atom_id res chain seq x y z
N MET A 1 2.96 -1.80 24.25
CA MET A 1 2.68 -3.21 23.90
C MET A 1 3.86 -4.06 24.34
N LYS A 2 3.71 -4.86 25.40
CA LYS A 2 4.77 -5.77 25.86
C LYS A 2 4.42 -7.18 25.43
N ILE A 3 5.25 -7.76 24.61
CA ILE A 3 5.28 -9.19 24.37
C ILE A 3 5.93 -9.81 25.61
N LEU A 4 5.14 -10.40 26.45
CA LEU A 4 5.61 -11.05 27.66
C LEU A 4 5.42 -12.55 27.47
N HIS A 5 6.43 -13.21 27.09
CA HIS A 5 6.89 -14.52 27.55
C HIS A 5 7.98 -15.01 26.61
N ARG A 6 9.23 -14.69 26.96
CA ARG A 6 10.38 -15.44 26.46
C ARG A 6 10.50 -16.70 27.29
N CYS A 7 10.16 -17.83 26.75
CA CYS A 7 10.57 -19.11 27.30
C CYS A 7 11.96 -19.42 26.72
N ASN A 8 13.00 -19.25 27.52
CA ASN A 8 14.37 -19.57 27.14
C ASN A 8 14.61 -21.06 27.47
N SER A 9 14.60 -21.92 26.48
CA SER A 9 15.42 -23.11 26.45
C SER A 9 16.49 -22.89 25.36
N ASP A 10 17.70 -23.35 25.56
CA ASP A 10 18.95 -22.97 24.90
C ASP A 10 18.99 -22.94 23.37
N SER A 11 17.89 -23.19 22.65
CA SER A 11 17.79 -23.14 21.20
C SER A 11 16.40 -22.82 20.62
N ARG A 12 15.39 -22.50 21.45
CA ARG A 12 14.02 -22.18 21.00
C ARG A 12 13.57 -20.82 21.52
N GLN A 13 13.13 -19.95 20.59
CA GLN A 13 12.36 -18.76 20.94
C GLN A 13 10.89 -19.04 20.61
N HIS A 14 10.03 -18.86 21.61
CA HIS A 14 8.58 -18.98 21.46
C HIS A 14 7.97 -17.58 21.61
N TYR A 15 7.15 -17.20 20.62
CA TYR A 15 6.41 -15.93 20.64
C TYR A 15 4.93 -16.25 20.75
N GLN A 16 4.28 -15.70 21.78
CA GLN A 16 2.84 -15.84 21.97
C GLN A 16 2.16 -14.49 21.71
N MET A 17 1.08 -14.53 20.97
CA MET A 17 0.25 -13.34 20.72
C MET A 17 -0.70 -13.15 21.91
N ASP A 18 -0.54 -12.03 22.63
CA ASP A 18 -1.24 -11.78 23.89
C ASP A 18 -2.66 -11.19 23.73
N ARG A 19 -2.92 -10.51 22.61
CA ARG A 19 -4.25 -9.93 22.29
C ARG A 19 -4.51 -9.87 20.81
N HIS A 20 -5.72 -10.24 20.45
CA HIS A 20 -6.28 -10.00 19.13
C HIS A 20 -7.04 -8.68 19.17
N TYR A 21 -6.67 -7.71 18.34
CA TYR A 21 -7.47 -6.52 18.09
C TYR A 21 -8.42 -6.81 16.93
N PRO A 22 -9.74 -6.81 17.15
CA PRO A 22 -10.68 -7.05 16.08
C PRO A 22 -10.79 -5.79 15.20
N ILE A 23 -9.83 -5.61 14.30
CA ILE A 23 -10.01 -4.68 13.19
C ILE A 23 -10.74 -5.48 12.10
N GLN A 24 -11.99 -5.15 11.86
CA GLN A 24 -12.74 -5.75 10.76
C GLN A 24 -12.34 -5.04 9.45
N LEU A 25 -11.15 -5.34 8.97
CA LEU A 25 -10.74 -4.99 7.63
C LEU A 25 -11.14 -6.13 6.71
N ARG A 26 -11.94 -5.84 5.71
CA ARG A 26 -12.26 -6.77 4.62
C ARG A 26 -12.11 -6.04 3.29
N PRO A 27 -10.87 -5.66 2.91
CA PRO A 27 -10.64 -5.07 1.61
C PRO A 27 -10.94 -6.12 0.55
N ARG A 28 -11.75 -5.76 -0.43
CA ARG A 28 -11.96 -6.56 -1.64
C ARG A 28 -11.02 -6.03 -2.71
N LEU A 29 -10.07 -6.84 -3.13
CA LEU A 29 -9.22 -6.47 -4.26
C LEU A 29 -10.08 -6.34 -5.52
N LEU A 30 -9.92 -5.22 -6.24
CA LEU A 30 -10.54 -4.97 -7.54
C LEU A 30 -9.59 -5.34 -8.67
N TYR A 31 -8.36 -4.90 -8.58
CA TYR A 31 -7.26 -5.23 -9.48
C TYR A 31 -5.91 -5.00 -8.80
N ALA A 32 -4.88 -5.62 -9.33
CA ALA A 32 -3.48 -5.32 -9.05
C ALA A 32 -2.67 -5.50 -10.33
N GLY A 33 -1.52 -4.85 -10.40
CA GLY A 33 -0.65 -4.92 -11.56
C GLY A 33 0.67 -4.22 -11.35
N TYR A 34 1.42 -4.12 -12.42
CA TYR A 34 2.71 -3.43 -12.43
C TYR A 34 2.91 -2.63 -13.73
N LEU A 35 3.76 -1.62 -13.63
CA LEU A 35 4.34 -0.91 -14.75
C LEU A 35 5.85 -1.02 -14.64
N ASP A 36 6.53 -1.31 -15.75
CA ASP A 36 7.98 -1.41 -15.79
C ASP A 36 8.59 -0.39 -16.76
N ARG A 37 9.17 0.68 -16.21
CA ARG A 37 10.03 1.69 -16.86
C ARG A 37 9.54 2.20 -18.23
N ASP A 38 8.25 2.49 -18.34
CA ASP A 38 7.72 3.14 -19.55
C ASP A 38 7.99 4.64 -19.50
N ARG A 39 8.92 5.11 -20.34
CA ARG A 39 9.35 6.50 -20.40
C ARG A 39 8.29 7.48 -20.94
N ASP A 40 7.29 6.96 -21.62
CA ASP A 40 6.21 7.74 -22.20
C ASP A 40 4.90 7.58 -21.40
N PHE A 41 4.96 6.87 -20.27
CA PHE A 41 3.82 6.68 -19.40
C PHE A 41 3.35 7.99 -18.79
N SER A 42 2.10 8.32 -19.05
CA SER A 42 1.37 9.43 -18.46
C SER A 42 -0.12 9.15 -18.55
N GLU A 43 -0.79 9.08 -17.44
CA GLU A 43 -2.24 8.95 -17.41
C GLU A 43 -2.94 10.29 -17.51
N GLU A 44 -4.23 10.28 -17.90
CA GLU A 44 -5.11 11.42 -17.77
C GLU A 44 -5.59 11.54 -16.30
N ALA A 45 -5.79 12.79 -15.83
CA ALA A 45 -6.29 13.00 -14.49
C ALA A 45 -7.70 12.41 -14.34
N HIS A 46 -7.88 11.55 -13.37
CA HIS A 46 -9.13 10.84 -13.09
C HIS A 46 -9.39 10.70 -11.59
N SER A 47 -10.54 10.18 -11.23
CA SER A 47 -10.88 9.81 -9.85
C SER A 47 -11.81 8.60 -9.86
N HIS A 48 -11.87 7.87 -8.76
CA HIS A 48 -12.70 6.69 -8.59
C HIS A 48 -13.18 6.55 -7.14
N GLU A 49 -14.22 5.73 -6.91
CA GLU A 49 -14.86 5.54 -5.60
C GLU A 49 -14.20 4.44 -4.74
N PHE A 50 -13.05 3.94 -5.14
CA PHE A 50 -12.29 2.92 -4.42
C PHE A 50 -10.93 3.46 -3.95
N LEU A 51 -10.30 2.75 -3.04
CA LEU A 51 -8.94 3.00 -2.60
C LEU A 51 -7.96 2.48 -3.62
N GLU A 52 -6.94 3.26 -3.96
CA GLU A 52 -5.79 2.78 -4.73
C GLU A 52 -4.48 3.07 -4.00
N VAL A 53 -3.55 2.15 -4.14
CA VAL A 53 -2.20 2.28 -3.60
C VAL A 53 -1.20 1.97 -4.70
N ILE A 54 -0.15 2.80 -4.79
CA ILE A 54 0.94 2.66 -5.74
C ILE A 54 2.24 2.62 -4.98
N PHE A 55 3.08 1.64 -5.26
CA PHE A 55 4.40 1.49 -4.68
C PHE A 55 5.48 1.62 -5.75
N ILE A 56 6.31 2.65 -5.65
CA ILE A 56 7.40 2.91 -6.60
C ILE A 56 8.56 1.98 -6.28
N THR A 57 8.85 1.04 -7.19
CA THR A 57 9.88 0.02 -6.99
C THR A 57 11.24 0.44 -7.56
N ASP A 58 11.27 1.32 -8.56
CA ASP A 58 12.50 1.86 -9.13
C ASP A 58 12.22 3.18 -9.84
N GLY A 59 13.27 3.97 -10.17
CA GLY A 59 13.17 5.20 -10.94
C GLY A 59 12.44 6.33 -10.24
N LYS A 60 11.94 7.29 -11.05
CA LYS A 60 11.32 8.54 -10.58
C LYS A 60 10.15 8.94 -11.47
N GLY A 61 9.28 9.78 -10.90
CA GLY A 61 8.17 10.36 -11.61
C GLY A 61 7.50 11.45 -10.82
N ARG A 62 6.32 11.83 -11.27
CA ARG A 62 5.46 12.82 -10.62
C ARG A 62 4.05 12.27 -10.50
N VAL A 63 3.40 12.65 -9.43
CA VAL A 63 1.97 12.42 -9.24
C VAL A 63 1.27 13.75 -9.09
N LEU A 64 0.14 13.92 -9.77
CA LEU A 64 -0.75 15.04 -9.59
C LEU A 64 -1.86 14.62 -8.63
N ILE A 65 -2.08 15.34 -7.56
CA ILE A 65 -3.07 15.01 -6.55
C ILE A 65 -3.89 16.25 -6.23
N ASN A 66 -5.17 16.24 -6.56
CA ASN A 66 -6.07 17.40 -6.41
C ASN A 66 -5.51 18.69 -7.00
N GLY A 67 -4.79 18.60 -8.13
CA GLY A 67 -4.18 19.74 -8.81
C GLY A 67 -2.77 20.12 -8.34
N GLU A 68 -2.23 19.48 -7.31
CA GLU A 68 -0.85 19.67 -6.84
C GLU A 68 0.08 18.60 -7.40
N GLU A 69 1.16 19.02 -8.04
CA GLU A 69 2.19 18.10 -8.53
C GLU A 69 3.21 17.78 -7.44
N LYS A 70 3.53 16.50 -7.25
CA LYS A 70 4.49 16.03 -6.25
C LYS A 70 5.44 15.02 -6.89
N ALA A 71 6.73 15.11 -6.57
CA ALA A 71 7.71 14.14 -7.01
C ALA A 71 7.58 12.83 -6.22
N VAL A 72 7.81 11.71 -6.91
CA VAL A 72 7.90 10.37 -6.32
C VAL A 72 9.15 9.66 -6.82
N ALA A 73 9.70 8.79 -6.01
CA ALA A 73 10.90 8.03 -6.30
C ALA A 73 10.82 6.62 -5.71
N ARG A 74 11.81 5.80 -6.05
CA ARG A 74 11.93 4.45 -5.49
C ARG A 74 11.77 4.44 -3.97
N GLY A 75 10.88 3.59 -3.49
CA GLY A 75 10.56 3.41 -2.08
C GLY A 75 9.39 4.23 -1.58
N ASP A 76 8.78 5.09 -2.41
CA ASP A 76 7.58 5.81 -2.03
C ASP A 76 6.33 4.95 -2.22
N LEU A 77 5.44 4.99 -1.23
CA LEU A 77 4.09 4.48 -1.31
C LEU A 77 3.13 5.67 -1.45
N VAL A 78 2.33 5.67 -2.50
CA VAL A 78 1.29 6.66 -2.75
C VAL A 78 -0.07 6.06 -2.43
N ILE A 79 -0.93 6.81 -1.76
CA ILE A 79 -2.27 6.37 -1.35
C ILE A 79 -3.30 7.35 -1.91
N TYR A 80 -4.22 6.85 -2.72
CA TYR A 80 -5.37 7.58 -3.21
C TYR A 80 -6.64 7.06 -2.55
N ASN A 81 -7.18 7.83 -1.63
CA ASN A 81 -8.51 7.56 -1.09
C ASN A 81 -9.57 7.69 -2.18
N ALA A 82 -10.73 7.09 -1.98
CA ALA A 82 -11.88 7.29 -2.86
C ALA A 82 -12.18 8.79 -3.09
N GLY A 83 -12.46 9.16 -4.34
CA GLY A 83 -12.79 10.52 -4.76
C GLY A 83 -11.60 11.46 -4.95
N VAL A 84 -10.37 11.04 -4.68
CA VAL A 84 -9.18 11.87 -4.92
C VAL A 84 -8.89 11.92 -6.42
N THR A 85 -8.80 13.12 -6.99
CA THR A 85 -8.37 13.29 -8.39
C THR A 85 -6.85 13.18 -8.47
N HIS A 86 -6.38 12.28 -9.32
CA HIS A 86 -4.95 11.98 -9.45
C HIS A 86 -4.56 11.60 -10.88
N ARG A 87 -3.28 11.61 -11.14
CA ARG A 87 -2.62 11.01 -12.30
C ARG A 87 -1.15 10.76 -11.98
N GLU A 88 -0.52 9.84 -12.71
CA GLU A 88 0.91 9.54 -12.67
C GLU A 88 1.58 9.92 -13.99
N CYS A 89 2.85 10.33 -13.88
CA CYS A 89 3.69 10.64 -15.02
C CYS A 89 5.14 10.21 -14.73
N ALA A 90 5.70 9.36 -15.56
CA ALA A 90 7.08 8.93 -15.42
C ALA A 90 8.08 10.04 -15.84
N GLU A 91 9.23 10.08 -15.20
CA GLU A 91 10.37 10.88 -15.69
C GLU A 91 11.02 10.20 -16.90
N ARG A 92 11.22 10.93 -18.00
CA ARG A 92 11.74 10.35 -19.24
C ARG A 92 13.12 9.74 -19.13
N ASP A 93 13.99 10.39 -18.36
CA ASP A 93 15.40 9.99 -18.24
C ASP A 93 15.61 8.88 -17.22
N ASP A 94 14.70 8.75 -16.25
CA ASP A 94 14.72 7.74 -15.19
C ASP A 94 13.30 7.30 -14.84
N PRO A 95 12.56 6.69 -15.80
CA PRO A 95 11.15 6.35 -15.61
C PRO A 95 10.96 5.34 -14.49
N PHE A 96 9.92 5.55 -13.69
CA PHE A 96 9.64 4.64 -12.58
C PHE A 96 9.13 3.28 -13.05
N SER A 97 9.41 2.27 -12.23
CA SER A 97 8.63 1.03 -12.15
C SER A 97 7.73 1.11 -10.92
N MET A 98 6.54 0.58 -11.01
CA MET A 98 5.59 0.57 -9.89
C MET A 98 4.79 -0.72 -9.81
N LEU A 99 4.37 -1.08 -8.59
CA LEU A 99 3.32 -2.04 -8.31
C LEU A 99 2.11 -1.27 -7.81
N PHE A 100 0.91 -1.68 -8.22
CA PHE A 100 -0.31 -1.03 -7.78
C PHE A 100 -1.40 -2.03 -7.43
N ALA A 101 -2.32 -1.62 -6.57
CA ALA A 101 -3.49 -2.40 -6.21
C ALA A 101 -4.66 -1.49 -5.81
N ALA A 102 -5.87 -1.87 -6.20
CA ALA A 102 -7.10 -1.17 -5.87
C ALA A 102 -8.03 -2.02 -5.01
N TYR A 103 -8.67 -1.38 -4.05
CA TYR A 103 -9.50 -2.04 -3.04
C TYR A 103 -10.82 -1.33 -2.83
N ASP A 104 -11.89 -2.12 -2.70
CA ASP A 104 -13.20 -1.66 -2.28
C ASP A 104 -13.63 -2.33 -0.97
N GLY A 105 -14.68 -1.78 -0.35
CA GLY A 105 -15.26 -2.33 0.87
C GLY A 105 -14.47 -2.06 2.15
N LEU A 106 -13.42 -1.23 2.07
CA LEU A 106 -12.62 -0.87 3.24
C LEU A 106 -13.36 0.12 4.12
N LYS A 107 -13.47 -0.18 5.42
CA LYS A 107 -14.02 0.72 6.42
C LYS A 107 -13.13 0.79 7.65
N ILE A 108 -12.58 1.97 7.91
CA ILE A 108 -11.85 2.30 9.13
C ILE A 108 -12.70 3.26 9.95
N THR A 109 -12.77 3.02 11.26
CA THR A 109 -13.48 3.91 12.18
C THR A 109 -12.91 5.34 12.06
N SER A 110 -13.76 6.33 11.96
CA SER A 110 -13.41 7.75 11.80
C SER A 110 -12.94 8.22 10.41
N LEU A 111 -12.80 7.32 9.43
CA LEU A 111 -12.48 7.71 8.06
C LEU A 111 -13.69 7.46 7.13
N PRO A 112 -13.80 8.17 5.99
CA PRO A 112 -14.73 7.84 4.93
C PRO A 112 -14.53 6.40 4.44
N GLN A 113 -15.51 5.85 3.75
CA GLN A 113 -15.36 4.54 3.11
C GLN A 113 -14.22 4.60 2.07
N ASN A 114 -13.49 3.48 1.92
CA ASN A 114 -12.37 3.36 1.00
C ASN A 114 -11.29 4.44 1.21
N SER A 115 -11.02 4.79 2.47
CA SER A 115 -9.98 5.73 2.86
C SER A 115 -9.07 5.13 3.92
N LEU A 116 -7.76 5.38 3.76
CA LEU A 116 -6.72 4.98 4.72
C LEU A 116 -6.11 6.18 5.46
N ILE A 117 -6.25 7.37 4.91
CA ILE A 117 -5.68 8.60 5.43
C ILE A 117 -6.77 9.68 5.55
N PRO A 118 -6.66 10.65 6.49
CA PRO A 118 -7.53 11.82 6.52
C PRO A 118 -7.42 12.61 5.21
N ALA A 119 -8.47 13.31 4.82
CA ALA A 119 -8.49 14.11 3.59
C ALA A 119 -7.42 15.24 3.59
N SER A 120 -7.05 15.73 4.78
CA SER A 120 -5.98 16.72 4.99
C SER A 120 -4.58 16.12 5.13
N GLY A 121 -4.47 14.77 5.14
CA GLY A 121 -3.20 14.06 5.34
C GLY A 121 -2.35 14.02 4.09
N GLY A 122 -1.05 13.85 4.28
CA GLY A 122 -0.13 13.52 3.19
C GLY A 122 -0.51 12.17 2.56
N CYS A 123 -0.27 12.02 1.27
CA CYS A 123 -0.61 10.82 0.50
C CYS A 123 0.61 10.06 -0.02
N ILE A 124 1.83 10.58 0.20
CA ILE A 124 3.10 9.95 -0.18
C ILE A 124 3.86 9.62 1.10
N PHE A 125 4.23 8.36 1.25
CA PHE A 125 4.90 7.82 2.44
C PHE A 125 6.17 7.07 2.02
N PRO A 126 7.37 7.60 2.34
CA PRO A 126 8.60 6.82 2.16
C PRO A 126 8.56 5.55 3.03
N THR A 127 8.71 4.39 2.41
CA THR A 127 8.59 3.10 3.10
C THR A 127 9.82 2.75 3.96
N GLY A 128 10.98 3.32 3.66
CA GLY A 128 12.22 3.13 4.42
C GLY A 128 12.57 1.66 4.64
N ASP A 129 12.70 1.26 5.90
CA ASP A 129 12.98 -0.12 6.33
C ASP A 129 11.87 -1.13 5.98
N MET A 130 10.69 -0.66 5.63
CA MET A 130 9.56 -1.51 5.22
C MET A 130 9.52 -1.77 3.71
N TYR A 131 10.46 -1.26 2.90
CA TYR A 131 10.49 -1.45 1.45
C TYR A 131 10.28 -2.92 1.03
N GLY A 132 11.07 -3.84 1.60
CA GLY A 132 10.97 -5.27 1.28
C GLY A 132 9.58 -5.85 1.60
N ALA A 133 8.99 -5.45 2.72
CA ALA A 133 7.66 -5.93 3.11
C ALA A 133 6.56 -5.49 2.12
N PHE A 134 6.63 -4.27 1.59
CA PHE A 134 5.69 -3.80 0.55
C PHE A 134 5.92 -4.47 -0.80
N SER A 135 7.18 -4.58 -1.22
CA SER A 135 7.56 -5.26 -2.46
C SER A 135 7.09 -6.72 -2.47
N ASP A 136 7.33 -7.43 -1.37
CA ASP A 136 6.95 -8.84 -1.23
C ASP A 136 5.42 -9.02 -1.20
N ALA A 137 4.70 -8.17 -0.44
CA ALA A 137 3.25 -8.28 -0.31
C ALA A 137 2.54 -8.02 -1.65
N LEU A 138 2.83 -6.87 -2.31
CA LEU A 138 2.24 -6.54 -3.61
C LEU A 138 2.66 -7.53 -4.70
N GLY A 139 3.95 -7.87 -4.77
CA GLY A 139 4.45 -8.84 -5.72
C GLY A 139 3.83 -10.23 -5.54
N SER A 140 3.51 -10.63 -4.30
CA SER A 140 2.82 -11.89 -4.03
C SER A 140 1.36 -11.85 -4.49
N VAL A 141 0.64 -10.74 -4.27
CA VAL A 141 -0.72 -10.57 -4.81
C VAL A 141 -0.74 -10.75 -6.34
N ILE A 142 0.20 -10.10 -7.03
CA ILE A 142 0.28 -10.17 -8.50
C ILE A 142 0.60 -11.60 -8.95
N ARG A 143 1.58 -12.29 -8.33
CA ARG A 143 1.94 -13.68 -8.67
C ARG A 143 0.77 -14.65 -8.49
N GLU A 144 -0.02 -14.50 -7.43
CA GLU A 144 -1.21 -15.33 -7.21
C GLU A 144 -2.26 -15.10 -8.30
N LEU A 145 -2.47 -13.84 -8.71
CA LEU A 145 -3.39 -13.50 -9.79
C LEU A 145 -2.93 -14.01 -11.17
N GLU A 146 -1.62 -14.00 -11.42
CA GLU A 146 -1.04 -14.52 -12.67
C GLU A 146 -1.06 -16.05 -12.74
N GLY A 147 -0.87 -16.71 -11.58
CA GLY A 147 -0.78 -18.17 -11.52
C GLY A 147 -2.14 -18.87 -11.51
N GLU A 148 -3.16 -18.26 -10.95
CA GLU A 148 -4.51 -18.83 -10.75
C GLU A 148 -4.51 -20.25 -10.17
N GLU A 149 -3.51 -20.56 -9.32
CA GLU A 149 -3.38 -21.88 -8.67
C GLU A 149 -4.53 -22.11 -7.66
N PRO A 150 -4.83 -23.36 -7.27
CA PRO A 150 -5.88 -23.63 -6.29
C PRO A 150 -5.76 -22.77 -5.03
N PHE A 151 -6.87 -22.17 -4.59
CA PHE A 151 -6.95 -21.24 -3.44
C PHE A 151 -6.32 -19.86 -3.63
N TYR A 152 -5.97 -19.46 -4.86
CA TYR A 152 -5.37 -18.14 -5.10
C TYR A 152 -6.25 -16.98 -4.58
N THR A 153 -7.57 -17.09 -4.67
CA THR A 153 -8.49 -16.05 -4.20
C THR A 153 -8.42 -15.84 -2.68
N GLU A 154 -8.32 -16.91 -1.90
CA GLU A 154 -8.17 -16.87 -0.45
C GLU A 154 -6.79 -16.37 -0.04
N ILE A 155 -5.75 -16.74 -0.80
CA ILE A 155 -4.39 -16.25 -0.59
C ILE A 155 -4.32 -14.76 -0.90
N VAL A 156 -4.87 -14.31 -2.03
CA VAL A 156 -4.97 -12.90 -2.41
C VAL A 156 -5.71 -12.09 -1.35
N GLN A 157 -6.81 -12.59 -0.80
CA GLN A 157 -7.54 -11.93 0.28
C GLN A 157 -6.65 -11.75 1.52
N SER A 158 -5.93 -12.79 1.93
CA SER A 158 -5.03 -12.76 3.10
C SER A 158 -3.85 -11.81 2.90
N LEU A 159 -3.27 -11.80 1.71
CA LEU A 159 -2.19 -10.89 1.31
C LEU A 159 -2.68 -9.43 1.28
N SER A 160 -3.88 -9.19 0.78
CA SER A 160 -4.52 -7.86 0.76
C SER A 160 -4.75 -7.32 2.17
N GLU A 161 -5.25 -8.14 3.08
CA GLU A 161 -5.38 -7.76 4.50
C GLU A 161 -4.02 -7.46 5.14
N THR A 162 -3.01 -8.26 4.82
CA THR A 162 -1.62 -8.03 5.27
C THR A 162 -1.09 -6.70 4.75
N LEU A 163 -1.27 -6.40 3.46
CA LEU A 163 -0.84 -5.15 2.85
C LEU A 163 -1.50 -3.94 3.52
N ILE A 164 -2.81 -3.96 3.74
CA ILE A 164 -3.52 -2.88 4.43
C ILE A 164 -2.97 -2.67 5.85
N HIS A 165 -2.66 -3.75 6.58
CA HIS A 165 -2.05 -3.62 7.91
C HIS A 165 -0.62 -3.06 7.86
N LEU A 166 0.16 -3.40 6.83
CA LEU A 166 1.49 -2.79 6.61
C LEU A 166 1.36 -1.29 6.34
N ILE A 167 0.39 -0.87 5.53
CA ILE A 167 0.11 0.54 5.25
C ILE A 167 -0.28 1.28 6.54
N LEU A 168 -1.21 0.75 7.32
CA LEU A 168 -1.61 1.35 8.59
C LEU A 168 -0.43 1.46 9.57
N ARG A 169 0.46 0.48 9.60
CA ARG A 169 1.70 0.52 10.38
C ARG A 169 2.64 1.62 9.88
N LEU A 170 2.80 1.77 8.57
CA LEU A 170 3.61 2.83 7.98
C LEU A 170 3.07 4.21 8.35
N ILE A 171 1.77 4.44 8.15
CA ILE A 171 1.10 5.71 8.51
C ILE A 171 1.26 6.00 10.01
N SER A 172 1.12 5.00 10.88
CA SER A 172 1.27 5.19 12.32
C SER A 172 2.69 5.54 12.79
N ARG A 173 3.70 5.35 11.94
CA ARG A 173 5.11 5.71 12.19
C ARG A 173 5.48 7.06 11.61
N ALA A 174 4.68 7.56 10.66
CA ALA A 174 4.92 8.89 10.11
C ALA A 174 4.79 9.93 11.24
N PRO A 175 5.75 10.85 11.40
CA PRO A 175 5.57 11.94 12.35
C PRO A 175 4.33 12.72 11.96
N ASP A 176 3.54 13.14 12.95
CA ASP A 176 2.38 13.99 12.73
C ASP A 176 2.81 15.15 11.84
N SER A 177 2.26 15.21 10.63
CA SER A 177 2.49 16.37 9.77
C SER A 177 1.96 17.59 10.52
N PRO A 178 2.78 18.64 10.76
CA PRO A 178 2.28 19.85 11.42
C PRO A 178 1.13 20.40 10.58
N GLY A 179 -0.01 20.61 11.28
CA GLY A 179 -1.23 21.20 10.74
C GLY A 179 -1.05 22.63 10.25
#